data_7cefbe941e7903b63f23777d53fa3981
#
_entry.id   7cefbe941e7903b63f23777d53fa3981
#
_cell.length_a   1.000
_cell.length_b   1.000
_cell.length_c   1.000
_cell.angle_alpha   90.00
_cell.angle_beta   90.00
_cell.angle_gamma   90.00
#
_symmetry.space_group_name_H-M   'P 1'
#
loop_
_entity.id
_entity.type
_entity.pdbx_description
1 polymer ?
#
loop_
_entity_poly.entity_id
_entity_poly.type
_entity_poly.pdbx_seq_one_letter_code
_entity_poly.pdbx_strand_id
1 'polypeptide(L)' 'MNKNLIKMLKTSAEADKAKALLTLDLVGNAGVGIGDHSTKDFYSNAEEALLMLADADDRLETIEKYFGKN' A
#
# COMPACT_ATOMS: atom_id res chain seq x y z
N MET A 1 -9.47 5.53 22.72
CA MET A 1 -8.25 6.07 22.11
C MET A 1 -8.54 7.46 21.53
N ASN A 2 -7.56 8.29 21.53
CA ASN A 2 -7.67 9.68 21.04
C ASN A 2 -8.07 9.71 19.56
N LYS A 3 -9.07 10.53 19.23
CA LYS A 3 -9.58 10.61 17.84
C LYS A 3 -8.52 11.06 16.86
N ASN A 4 -7.66 11.98 17.29
CA ASN A 4 -6.59 12.46 16.40
C ASN A 4 -5.56 11.39 16.12
N LEU A 5 -5.29 10.54 17.10
CA LEU A 5 -4.37 9.44 16.93
C LEU A 5 -4.95 8.42 15.94
N ILE A 6 -6.22 8.08 16.10
CA ILE A 6 -6.90 7.16 15.19
C ILE A 6 -6.90 7.73 13.76
N LYS A 7 -7.20 9.01 13.63
CA LYS A 7 -7.20 9.68 12.34
C LYS A 7 -5.82 9.63 11.68
N MET A 8 -4.78 9.86 12.47
CA MET A 8 -3.42 9.81 11.94
C MET A 8 -3.07 8.41 11.45
N LEU A 9 -3.39 7.39 12.25
CA LEU A 9 -3.10 6.02 11.88
C LEU A 9 -3.85 5.62 10.61
N LYS A 10 -5.11 6.01 10.52
CA LYS A 10 -5.94 5.72 9.36
C LYS A 10 -5.40 6.42 8.11
N THR A 11 -5.09 7.71 8.24
CA THR A 11 -4.57 8.50 7.11
C THR A 11 -3.24 7.93 6.63
N SER A 12 -2.39 7.50 7.56
CA SER A 12 -1.11 6.89 7.20
C SER A 12 -1.31 5.60 6.40
N ALA A 13 -2.24 4.76 6.85
CA ALA A 13 -2.53 3.51 6.14
C ALA A 13 -3.15 3.78 4.76
N GLU A 14 -4.03 4.78 4.67
CA GLU A 14 -4.63 5.15 3.39
C GLU A 14 -3.59 5.68 2.42
N ALA A 15 -2.61 6.45 2.92
CA ALA A 15 -1.53 6.94 2.07
C ALA A 15 -0.69 5.79 1.54
N ASP A 16 -0.36 4.82 2.40
CA ASP A 16 0.42 3.66 1.97
C ASP A 16 -0.35 2.83 0.95
N LYS A 17 -1.65 2.68 1.13
CA LYS A 17 -2.50 1.98 0.19
C LYS A 17 -2.47 2.68 -1.18
N ALA A 18 -2.60 3.99 -1.19
CA ALA A 18 -2.58 4.76 -2.43
C ALA A 18 -1.25 4.62 -3.14
N LYS A 19 -0.14 4.67 -2.39
CA LYS A 19 1.20 4.49 -2.96
C LYS A 19 1.34 3.11 -3.59
N ALA A 20 0.88 2.09 -2.88
CA ALA A 20 0.99 0.72 -3.36
C ALA A 20 0.18 0.51 -4.64
N LEU A 21 -1.05 1.02 -4.67
CA LEU A 21 -1.89 0.91 -5.85
C LEU A 21 -1.29 1.64 -7.04
N LEU A 22 -0.74 2.82 -6.81
CA LEU A 22 -0.09 3.57 -7.86
C LEU A 22 1.14 2.83 -8.39
N THR A 23 1.94 2.26 -7.50
CA THR A 23 3.12 1.50 -7.89
C THR A 23 2.74 0.29 -8.73
N LEU A 24 1.72 -0.47 -8.30
CA LEU A 24 1.26 -1.63 -9.04
C LEU A 24 0.73 -1.24 -10.42
N ASP A 25 0.04 -0.12 -10.48
CA ASP A 25 -0.50 0.39 -11.73
C ASP A 25 0.63 0.76 -12.69
N LEU A 26 1.62 1.47 -12.20
CA LEU A 26 2.77 1.86 -13.01
C LEU A 26 3.56 0.65 -13.50
N VAL A 27 3.82 -0.30 -12.61
CA VAL A 27 4.54 -1.51 -12.96
C VAL A 27 3.76 -2.34 -13.98
N GLY A 28 2.46 -2.49 -13.77
CA GLY A 28 1.61 -3.26 -14.66
C GLY A 28 1.46 -2.65 -16.04
N ASN A 29 1.41 -1.33 -16.12
CA ASN A 29 1.25 -0.63 -17.38
C ASN A 29 2.58 -0.42 -18.11
N ALA A 30 3.67 -0.34 -17.35
CA ALA A 30 4.98 -0.09 -17.93
C ALA A 30 5.51 -1.28 -18.71
N GLY A 31 5.13 -2.47 -18.29
CA GLY A 31 5.63 -3.68 -18.93
C GLY A 31 7.05 -4.03 -18.51
N VAL A 32 7.49 -5.17 -19.01
CA VAL A 32 8.81 -5.69 -18.70
C VAL A 32 9.86 -5.00 -19.59
N GLY A 33 11.01 -4.72 -19.01
CA GLY A 33 12.14 -4.22 -19.75
C GLY A 33 12.19 -2.73 -19.96
N ILE A 34 11.38 -2.01 -19.22
CA ILE A 34 11.43 -0.55 -19.30
C ILE A 34 12.68 -0.04 -18.63
N GLY A 35 13.39 0.80 -19.31
CA GLY A 35 14.65 1.34 -18.85
C GLY A 35 15.69 0.25 -18.75
N ASP A 36 16.63 0.43 -17.86
CA ASP A 36 17.74 -0.49 -17.70
C ASP A 36 17.48 -1.55 -16.65
N HIS A 37 16.27 -1.62 -16.15
CA HIS A 37 15.96 -2.54 -15.05
C HIS A 37 15.80 -3.95 -15.55
N SER A 38 16.33 -4.87 -14.79
CA SER A 38 16.19 -6.28 -15.08
C SER A 38 14.78 -6.76 -14.78
N THR A 39 14.44 -7.91 -15.32
CA THR A 39 13.18 -8.57 -15.02
C THR A 39 13.05 -8.82 -13.51
N LYS A 40 14.18 -9.10 -12.86
CA LYS A 40 14.21 -9.32 -11.42
C LYS A 40 13.73 -8.08 -10.66
N ASP A 41 14.18 -6.90 -11.07
CA ASP A 41 13.77 -5.66 -10.42
C ASP A 41 12.28 -5.40 -10.62
N PHE A 42 11.76 -5.73 -11.80
CA PHE A 42 10.35 -5.60 -12.10
C PHE A 42 9.53 -6.45 -11.13
N TYR A 43 9.87 -7.73 -11.00
CA TYR A 43 9.14 -8.62 -10.11
C TYR A 43 9.28 -8.20 -8.65
N SER A 44 10.47 -7.81 -8.24
CA SER A 44 10.73 -7.38 -6.87
C SER A 44 9.89 -6.16 -6.51
N ASN A 45 9.81 -5.19 -7.42
CA ASN A 45 9.01 -3.99 -7.18
C ASN A 45 7.53 -4.32 -7.08
N ALA A 46 7.05 -5.21 -7.94
CA ALA A 46 5.65 -5.61 -7.91
C ALA A 46 5.32 -6.34 -6.60
N GLU A 47 6.20 -7.24 -6.18
CA GLU A 47 5.99 -8.00 -4.95
C GLU A 47 6.01 -7.11 -3.71
N GLU A 48 6.94 -6.16 -3.67
CA GLU A 48 6.99 -5.21 -2.56
C GLU A 48 5.74 -4.34 -2.50
N ALA A 49 5.26 -3.90 -3.65
CA ALA A 49 4.05 -3.09 -3.69
C ALA A 49 2.83 -3.88 -3.21
N LEU A 50 2.75 -5.15 -3.57
CA LEU A 50 1.66 -6.00 -3.11
C LEU A 50 1.71 -6.19 -1.59
N LEU A 51 2.90 -6.39 -1.04
CA LEU A 51 3.04 -6.53 0.41
C LEU A 51 2.62 -5.24 1.12
N MET A 52 2.99 -4.09 0.57
CA MET A 52 2.58 -2.81 1.13
C MET A 52 1.06 -2.65 1.08
N LEU A 53 0.45 -3.05 -0.02
CA LEU A 53 -1.00 -2.97 -0.17
C LEU A 53 -1.71 -3.86 0.85
N ALA A 54 -1.26 -5.10 0.97
CA ALA A 54 -1.85 -6.04 1.92
C ALA A 54 -1.71 -5.54 3.35
N ASP A 55 -0.54 -5.00 3.69
CA ASP A 55 -0.29 -4.44 5.01
C ASP A 55 -1.20 -3.24 5.29
N ALA A 56 -1.36 -2.36 4.31
CA ALA A 56 -2.20 -1.17 4.47
C ALA A 56 -3.67 -1.57 4.66
N ASP A 57 -4.16 -2.50 3.85
CA ASP A 57 -5.53 -2.99 3.97
C ASP A 57 -5.76 -3.65 5.33
N ASP A 58 -4.79 -4.42 5.80
CA ASP A 58 -4.88 -5.07 7.10
C ASP A 58 -4.94 -4.04 8.23
N ARG A 59 -4.12 -3.00 8.16
CA ARG A 59 -4.13 -1.93 9.16
C ARG A 59 -5.47 -1.19 9.16
N LEU A 60 -6.02 -0.91 7.99
CA LEU A 60 -7.31 -0.23 7.89
C LEU A 60 -8.43 -1.09 8.48
N GLU A 61 -8.42 -2.37 8.17
CA GLU A 61 -9.40 -3.29 8.71
C GLU A 61 -9.29 -3.40 10.23
N THR A 62 -8.07 -3.46 10.73
CA THR A 62 -7.81 -3.54 12.17
C THR A 62 -8.30 -2.28 12.88
N ILE A 63 -8.01 -1.11 12.31
CA ILE A 63 -8.47 0.15 12.88
C ILE A 63 -10.00 0.18 12.96
N GLU A 64 -10.65 -0.22 11.87
CA GLU A 64 -12.11 -0.23 11.82
C GLU A 64 -12.68 -1.22 12.82
N LYS A 65 -12.09 -2.39 12.93
CA LYS A 65 -12.56 -3.44 13.82
C LYS A 65 -12.54 -3.03 15.28
N TYR A 66 -11.47 -2.38 15.70
CA TYR A 66 -11.26 -2.08 17.11
C TYR A 66 -11.62 -0.66 17.51
N PHE A 67 -11.63 0.27 16.58
CA PHE A 67 -11.85 1.69 16.89
C PHE A 67 -12.89 2.37 16.02
N GLY A 68 -13.49 1.65 15.10
CA GLY A 68 -14.37 2.25 14.11
C GLY A 68 -15.78 2.53 14.57
N LYS A 69 -16.17 2.03 15.72
CA LYS A 69 -17.54 2.15 16.17
C LYS A 69 -17.71 3.17 17.28
N ASN A 70 -17.31 4.35 17.08
CA ASN A 70 -17.51 5.35 18.13
C ASN A 70 -18.30 6.51 17.65
#